data_e168936838716a11d39066358a266f46
#
_entry.id   e168936838716a11d39066358a266f46
#
_cell.length_a   1.000
_cell.length_b   1.000
_cell.length_c   1.000
_cell.angle_alpha   90.00
_cell.angle_beta   90.00
_cell.angle_gamma   90.00
#
_symmetry.space_group_name_H-M   'P 1'
#
loop_
_entity.id
_entity.type
_entity.pdbx_description
1 polymer ?
#
loop_
_entity_poly.entity_id
_entity_poly.type
_entity_poly.pdbx_seq_one_letter_code
_entity_poly.pdbx_strand_id
1 'polypeptide(L)'
;MLPPVPPVTPSEPISSMPEVRAIEERFAPIVAAVARVAAGAEPPPVRLEGAMEIIFGAYGLSDPDFSELLLTGWMRTRHDKHHRLALAWQREQLRLSLEEILVAGTAVGAFRRELDAGAVAAVMVGAAEGCLLQAATQGGAVPPGELVKTLLGLALSGA
;
A
#
# COMPACT_ATOMS: atom_id res chain seq x y z
N MET A 1 49.35 -21.42 11.99
CA MET A 1 48.89 -20.10 12.47
C MET A 1 47.86 -19.61 11.48
N LEU A 2 46.58 -19.60 11.87
CA LEU A 2 45.48 -19.08 11.04
C LEU A 2 45.56 -17.55 11.05
N PRO A 3 45.31 -16.88 9.92
CA PRO A 3 45.26 -15.42 9.88
C PRO A 3 44.11 -14.92 10.75
N PRO A 4 44.22 -13.75 11.36
CA PRO A 4 43.16 -13.17 12.19
C PRO A 4 41.91 -12.92 11.34
N VAL A 5 40.76 -13.37 11.85
CA VAL A 5 39.45 -13.10 11.25
C VAL A 5 39.25 -11.57 11.28
N PRO A 6 38.96 -10.93 10.14
CA PRO A 6 38.68 -9.50 10.14
C PRO A 6 37.46 -9.20 11.03
N PRO A 7 37.42 -8.06 11.74
CA PRO A 7 36.29 -7.70 12.54
C PRO A 7 35.03 -7.59 11.66
N VAL A 8 33.97 -8.30 12.07
CA VAL A 8 32.66 -8.17 11.43
C VAL A 8 32.16 -6.76 11.75
N THR A 9 32.17 -5.90 10.76
CA THR A 9 31.52 -4.60 10.88
C THR A 9 30.04 -4.84 11.11
N PRO A 10 29.42 -4.23 12.12
CA PRO A 10 27.98 -4.34 12.32
C PRO A 10 27.28 -3.88 11.03
N SER A 11 26.36 -4.69 10.51
CA SER A 11 25.53 -4.30 9.37
C SER A 11 24.84 -2.98 9.73
N GLU A 12 25.05 -1.94 8.94
CA GLU A 12 24.36 -0.68 9.14
C GLU A 12 22.84 -0.91 9.21
N PRO A 13 22.13 -0.22 10.11
CA PRO A 13 20.69 -0.37 10.20
C PRO A 13 20.02 -0.01 8.87
N ILE A 14 18.92 -0.70 8.55
CA ILE A 14 18.12 -0.52 7.31
C ILE A 14 17.82 0.96 7.03
N SER A 15 17.59 1.73 8.09
CA SER A 15 17.33 3.18 8.05
C SER A 15 18.51 4.05 7.60
N SER A 16 19.72 3.49 7.48
CA SER A 16 20.90 4.24 7.03
C SER A 16 21.07 4.28 5.50
N MET A 17 20.28 3.49 4.75
CA MET A 17 20.30 3.51 3.29
C MET A 17 19.41 4.65 2.77
N PRO A 18 19.95 5.67 2.07
CA PRO A 18 19.20 6.88 1.71
C PRO A 18 17.92 6.60 0.90
N GLU A 19 17.96 5.64 -0.02
CA GLU A 19 16.81 5.31 -0.87
C GLU A 19 15.71 4.58 -0.10
N VAL A 20 16.07 3.63 0.76
CA VAL A 20 15.13 2.92 1.64
C VAL A 20 14.48 3.90 2.60
N ARG A 21 15.26 4.79 3.17
CA ARG A 21 14.77 5.86 4.05
C ARG A 21 13.80 6.78 3.33
N ALA A 22 14.09 7.16 2.09
CA ALA A 22 13.19 7.97 1.28
C ALA A 22 11.84 7.28 1.05
N ILE A 23 11.83 5.97 0.79
CA ILE A 23 10.60 5.17 0.70
C ILE A 23 9.82 5.23 2.01
N GLU A 24 10.47 4.96 3.14
CA GLU A 24 9.83 4.97 4.46
C GLU A 24 9.24 6.35 4.79
N GLU A 25 9.99 7.43 4.58
CA GLU A 25 9.56 8.80 4.83
C GLU A 25 8.37 9.23 3.95
N ARG A 26 8.32 8.77 2.70
CA ARG A 26 7.21 9.10 1.79
C ARG A 26 5.94 8.29 2.09
N PHE A 27 6.07 7.05 2.54
CA PHE A 27 4.93 6.23 2.92
C PHE A 27 4.35 6.56 4.29
N ALA A 28 5.15 7.02 5.23
CA ALA A 28 4.71 7.26 6.61
C ALA A 28 3.44 8.12 6.72
N PRO A 29 3.30 9.27 6.04
CA PRO A 29 2.07 10.07 6.11
C PRO A 29 0.88 9.38 5.44
N ILE A 30 1.09 8.59 4.38
CA ILE A 30 0.04 7.85 3.68
C ILE A 30 -0.51 6.76 4.59
N VAL A 31 0.37 5.93 5.14
CA VAL A 31 0.01 4.85 6.09
C VAL A 31 -0.71 5.42 7.30
N ALA A 32 -0.21 6.51 7.88
CA ALA A 32 -0.85 7.17 9.03
C ALA A 32 -2.24 7.72 8.69
N ALA A 33 -2.42 8.31 7.51
CA ALA A 33 -3.72 8.83 7.07
C ALA A 33 -4.74 7.71 6.86
N VAL A 34 -4.34 6.61 6.23
CA VAL A 34 -5.20 5.43 6.01
C VAL A 34 -5.58 4.79 7.36
N ALA A 35 -4.63 4.64 8.27
CA ALA A 35 -4.88 4.10 9.61
C ALA A 35 -5.87 4.95 10.42
N ARG A 36 -5.78 6.29 10.32
CA ARG A 36 -6.74 7.19 10.97
C ARG A 36 -8.16 7.03 10.41
N VAL A 37 -8.29 6.88 9.10
CA VAL A 37 -9.59 6.62 8.47
C VAL A 37 -10.15 5.26 8.93
N ALA A 38 -9.31 4.23 8.97
CA ALA A 38 -9.71 2.90 9.43
C ALA A 38 -10.22 2.89 10.87
N ALA A 39 -9.58 3.64 11.76
CA ALA A 39 -9.97 3.78 13.17
C ALA A 39 -11.11 4.80 13.41
N GLY A 40 -11.59 5.48 12.38
CA GLY A 40 -12.62 6.52 12.49
C GLY A 40 -14.00 5.99 12.87
N ALA A 41 -14.91 6.92 13.18
CA ALA A 41 -16.28 6.62 13.58
C ALA A 41 -17.29 6.57 12.41
N GLU A 42 -16.86 6.94 11.21
CA GLU A 42 -17.70 6.90 10.02
C GLU A 42 -18.17 5.48 9.68
N PRO A 43 -19.30 5.32 8.97
CA PRO A 43 -19.75 4.00 8.51
C PRO A 43 -18.68 3.28 7.68
N PRO A 44 -18.56 1.95 7.77
CA PRO A 44 -17.54 1.19 7.06
C PRO A 44 -17.43 1.49 5.56
N PRO A 45 -18.52 1.66 4.77
CA PRO A 45 -18.40 2.04 3.36
C PRO A 45 -17.73 3.39 3.14
N VAL A 46 -18.00 4.37 3.98
CA VAL A 46 -17.40 5.72 3.93
C VAL A 46 -15.91 5.65 4.27
N ARG A 47 -15.55 4.88 5.29
CA ARG A 47 -14.15 4.65 5.66
C ARG A 47 -13.39 3.92 4.54
N LEU A 48 -13.99 2.91 3.94
CA LEU A 48 -13.37 2.16 2.84
C LEU A 48 -13.10 3.06 1.63
N GLU A 49 -14.09 3.83 1.22
CA GLU A 49 -13.96 4.81 0.13
C GLU A 49 -12.84 5.82 0.43
N GLY A 50 -12.86 6.44 1.60
CA GLY A 50 -11.84 7.41 2.01
C GLY A 50 -10.44 6.83 2.08
N ALA A 51 -10.28 5.62 2.60
CA ALA A 51 -9.00 4.92 2.64
C ALA A 51 -8.47 4.60 1.22
N MET A 52 -9.34 4.11 0.34
CA MET A 52 -8.97 3.86 -1.05
C MET A 52 -8.61 5.14 -1.79
N GLU A 53 -9.35 6.23 -1.60
CA GLU A 53 -9.02 7.53 -2.21
C GLU A 53 -7.64 8.02 -1.82
N ILE A 54 -7.23 7.84 -0.56
CA ILE A 54 -5.89 8.19 -0.10
C ILE A 54 -4.84 7.32 -0.80
N ILE A 55 -5.04 6.00 -0.85
CA ILE A 55 -4.10 5.06 -1.45
C ILE A 55 -3.98 5.30 -2.96
N PHE A 56 -5.11 5.36 -3.68
CA PHE A 56 -5.11 5.56 -5.13
C PHE A 56 -4.60 6.95 -5.51
N GLY A 57 -4.87 7.98 -4.69
CA GLY A 57 -4.31 9.30 -4.87
C GLY A 57 -2.78 9.34 -4.71
N ALA A 58 -2.25 8.58 -3.75
CA ALA A 58 -0.81 8.47 -3.54
C ALA A 58 -0.10 7.72 -4.67
N TYR A 59 -0.70 6.65 -5.18
CA TYR A 59 -0.18 5.89 -6.32
C TYR A 59 -0.50 6.51 -7.68
N GLY A 60 -1.36 7.52 -7.74
CA GLY A 60 -1.60 8.30 -8.94
C GLY A 60 -0.35 9.12 -9.33
N LEU A 61 -0.18 9.39 -10.62
CA LEU A 61 0.98 10.13 -11.14
C LEU A 61 0.97 11.64 -10.82
N SER A 62 0.28 12.06 -9.79
CA SER A 62 0.29 13.45 -9.31
C SER A 62 1.64 13.89 -8.72
N ASP A 63 2.46 12.92 -8.30
CA ASP A 63 3.81 13.14 -7.79
C ASP A 63 4.80 12.26 -8.55
N PRO A 64 5.44 12.78 -9.61
CA PRO A 64 6.41 12.02 -10.42
C PRO A 64 7.59 11.49 -9.63
N ASP A 65 8.07 12.23 -8.63
CA ASP A 65 9.23 11.84 -7.81
C ASP A 65 8.89 10.60 -6.96
N PHE A 66 7.68 10.57 -6.41
CA PHE A 66 7.21 9.40 -5.65
C PHE A 66 7.01 8.18 -6.55
N SER A 67 6.44 8.39 -7.74
CA SER A 67 6.25 7.32 -8.72
C SER A 67 7.57 6.71 -9.17
N GLU A 68 8.58 7.54 -9.45
CA GLU A 68 9.91 7.09 -9.82
C GLU A 68 10.58 6.32 -8.67
N LEU A 69 10.47 6.83 -7.45
CA LEU A 69 11.00 6.19 -6.25
C LEU A 69 10.41 4.77 -6.07
N LEU A 70 9.10 4.62 -6.24
CA LEU A 70 8.43 3.33 -6.15
C LEU A 70 8.83 2.36 -7.25
N LEU A 71 8.83 2.80 -8.49
CA LEU A 71 9.20 1.96 -9.63
C LEU A 71 10.65 1.48 -9.51
N THR A 72 11.56 2.39 -9.18
CA THR A 72 12.97 2.06 -8.94
C THR A 72 13.13 1.11 -7.75
N GLY A 73 12.41 1.37 -6.66
CA GLY A 73 12.42 0.51 -5.48
C GLY A 73 11.96 -0.91 -5.78
N TRP A 74 10.87 -1.08 -6.54
CA TRP A 74 10.39 -2.40 -6.94
C TRP A 74 11.39 -3.16 -7.81
N MET A 75 12.06 -2.49 -8.74
CA MET A 75 13.11 -3.13 -9.55
C MET A 75 14.27 -3.63 -8.68
N ARG A 76 14.61 -2.89 -7.63
CA ARG A 76 15.69 -3.26 -6.71
C ARG A 76 15.33 -4.40 -5.76
N THR A 77 14.06 -4.68 -5.52
CA THR A 77 13.62 -5.75 -4.60
C THR A 77 14.18 -7.14 -4.96
N ARG A 78 14.50 -7.37 -6.23
CA ARG A 78 15.05 -8.64 -6.71
C ARG A 78 16.45 -8.92 -6.16
N HIS A 79 17.21 -7.88 -5.89
CA HIS A 79 18.64 -7.98 -5.54
C HIS A 79 18.96 -7.32 -4.19
N ASP A 80 18.05 -6.53 -3.65
CA ASP A 80 18.23 -5.80 -2.40
C ASP A 80 17.15 -6.17 -1.37
N LYS A 81 17.59 -6.84 -0.31
CA LYS A 81 16.75 -7.26 0.80
C LYS A 81 16.10 -6.08 1.51
N HIS A 82 16.81 -4.96 1.66
CA HIS A 82 16.32 -3.80 2.40
C HIS A 82 15.17 -3.11 1.66
N HIS A 83 15.27 -2.93 0.35
CA HIS A 83 14.17 -2.43 -0.49
C HIS A 83 12.97 -3.36 -0.42
N ARG A 84 13.19 -4.67 -0.52
CA ARG A 84 12.12 -5.66 -0.43
C ARG A 84 11.37 -5.58 0.90
N LEU A 85 12.08 -5.51 2.03
CA LEU A 85 11.48 -5.43 3.34
C LEU A 85 10.73 -4.11 3.56
N ALA A 86 11.31 -2.98 3.15
CA ALA A 86 10.68 -1.67 3.29
C ALA A 86 9.36 -1.61 2.50
N LEU A 87 9.35 -2.00 1.23
CA LEU A 87 8.15 -1.98 0.41
C LEU A 87 7.11 -2.99 0.87
N ALA A 88 7.51 -4.20 1.26
CA ALA A 88 6.60 -5.20 1.80
C ALA A 88 5.94 -4.73 3.10
N TRP A 89 6.68 -4.07 3.98
CA TRP A 89 6.14 -3.52 5.22
C TRP A 89 5.09 -2.46 4.95
N GLN A 90 5.37 -1.49 4.09
CA GLN A 90 4.44 -0.41 3.77
C GLN A 90 3.15 -0.95 3.13
N ARG A 91 3.29 -1.87 2.18
CA ARG A 91 2.14 -2.55 1.57
C ARG A 91 1.28 -3.26 2.61
N GLU A 92 1.90 -3.97 3.54
CA GLU A 92 1.19 -4.71 4.58
C GLU A 92 0.44 -3.77 5.53
N GLN A 93 1.00 -2.61 5.89
CA GLN A 93 0.30 -1.63 6.71
C GLN A 93 -0.97 -1.11 6.02
N LEU A 94 -0.91 -0.80 4.73
CA LEU A 94 -2.09 -0.40 3.96
C LEU A 94 -3.12 -1.52 3.86
N ARG A 95 -2.67 -2.73 3.58
CA ARG A 95 -3.54 -3.91 3.50
C ARG A 95 -4.28 -4.17 4.82
N LEU A 96 -3.58 -4.13 5.95
CA LEU A 96 -4.16 -4.35 7.27
C LEU A 96 -5.21 -3.30 7.63
N SER A 97 -4.98 -2.03 7.31
CA SER A 97 -5.98 -0.98 7.53
C SER A 97 -7.25 -1.19 6.71
N LEU A 98 -7.13 -1.61 5.45
CA LEU A 98 -8.29 -1.95 4.62
C LEU A 98 -9.02 -3.18 5.13
N GLU A 99 -8.28 -4.21 5.54
CA GLU A 99 -8.84 -5.43 6.13
C GLU A 99 -9.66 -5.13 7.39
N GLU A 100 -9.17 -4.26 8.27
CA GLU A 100 -9.89 -3.81 9.47
C GLU A 100 -11.25 -3.20 9.12
N ILE A 101 -11.30 -2.33 8.12
CA ILE A 101 -12.56 -1.72 7.65
C ILE A 101 -13.50 -2.78 7.07
N LEU A 102 -12.97 -3.69 6.25
CA LEU A 102 -13.75 -4.76 5.62
C LEU A 102 -14.34 -5.73 6.66
N VAL A 103 -13.56 -6.12 7.66
CA VAL A 103 -14.03 -6.96 8.78
C VAL A 103 -15.14 -6.26 9.55
N ALA A 104 -14.95 -5.00 9.89
CA ALA A 104 -15.96 -4.21 10.59
C ALA A 104 -17.26 -4.07 9.77
N GLY A 105 -17.15 -3.82 8.47
CA GLY A 105 -18.29 -3.68 7.58
C GLY A 105 -19.05 -4.98 7.35
N THR A 106 -18.34 -6.11 7.26
CA THR A 106 -18.96 -7.44 7.17
C THR A 106 -19.72 -7.76 8.44
N ALA A 107 -19.18 -7.44 9.61
CA ALA A 107 -19.83 -7.68 10.90
C ALA A 107 -21.17 -6.94 11.07
N VAL A 108 -21.31 -5.75 10.49
CA VAL A 108 -22.55 -4.95 10.52
C VAL A 108 -23.43 -5.13 9.28
N GLY A 109 -23.06 -6.02 8.37
CA GLY A 109 -23.82 -6.32 7.14
C GLY A 109 -23.71 -5.27 6.05
N ALA A 110 -22.77 -4.32 6.14
CA ALA A 110 -22.51 -3.34 5.10
C ALA A 110 -21.79 -3.93 3.89
N PHE A 111 -20.95 -4.92 4.12
CA PHE A 111 -20.25 -5.67 3.07
C PHE A 111 -20.74 -7.12 2.98
N ARG A 112 -20.45 -7.77 1.87
CA ARG A 112 -20.85 -9.16 1.62
C ARG A 112 -20.28 -10.10 2.68
N ARG A 113 -21.10 -11.05 3.14
CA ARG A 113 -20.70 -11.98 4.21
C ARG A 113 -19.57 -12.93 3.81
N GLU A 114 -19.55 -13.31 2.54
CA GLU A 114 -18.58 -14.27 1.97
C GLU A 114 -17.24 -13.62 1.57
N LEU A 115 -17.08 -12.32 1.82
CA LEU A 115 -15.83 -11.63 1.55
C LEU A 115 -14.68 -12.17 2.42
N ASP A 116 -13.63 -12.61 1.76
CA ASP A 116 -12.31 -12.74 2.40
C ASP A 116 -11.68 -11.35 2.52
N ALA A 117 -11.80 -10.75 3.68
CA ALA A 117 -11.36 -9.37 3.92
C ALA A 117 -9.87 -9.17 3.61
N GLY A 118 -9.02 -10.15 3.98
CA GLY A 118 -7.58 -10.07 3.71
C GLY A 118 -7.26 -10.14 2.21
N ALA A 119 -7.93 -11.03 1.48
CA ALA A 119 -7.75 -11.16 0.03
C ALA A 119 -8.27 -9.92 -0.71
N VAL A 120 -9.43 -9.40 -0.34
CA VAL A 120 -10.00 -8.19 -0.94
C VAL A 120 -9.11 -6.97 -0.67
N ALA A 121 -8.61 -6.80 0.56
CA ALA A 121 -7.66 -5.74 0.88
C ALA A 121 -6.38 -5.83 0.03
N ALA A 122 -5.84 -7.04 -0.17
CA ALA A 122 -4.68 -7.25 -1.03
C ALA A 122 -4.97 -6.89 -2.50
N VAL A 123 -6.15 -7.21 -3.02
CA VAL A 123 -6.58 -6.83 -4.37
C VAL A 123 -6.67 -5.30 -4.51
N MET A 124 -7.22 -4.62 -3.50
CA MET A 124 -7.34 -3.15 -3.51
C MET A 124 -5.98 -2.46 -3.56
N VAL A 125 -5.02 -2.89 -2.74
CA VAL A 125 -3.65 -2.37 -2.79
C VAL A 125 -2.98 -2.70 -4.12
N GLY A 126 -3.12 -3.93 -4.60
CA GLY A 126 -2.59 -4.36 -5.90
C GLY A 126 -3.18 -3.59 -7.09
N ALA A 127 -4.46 -3.22 -7.02
CA ALA A 127 -5.09 -2.39 -8.03
C ALA A 127 -4.49 -0.97 -8.07
N ALA A 128 -4.21 -0.37 -6.92
CA ALA A 128 -3.55 0.94 -6.85
C ALA A 128 -2.12 0.87 -7.44
N GLU A 129 -1.36 -0.16 -7.10
CA GLU A 129 -0.03 -0.42 -7.69
C GLU A 129 -0.12 -0.63 -9.21
N GLY A 130 -1.14 -1.36 -9.67
CA GLY A 130 -1.40 -1.58 -11.09
C GLY A 130 -1.68 -0.28 -11.86
N CYS A 131 -2.38 0.67 -11.25
CA CYS A 131 -2.59 1.99 -11.85
C CYS A 131 -1.27 2.72 -12.12
N LEU A 132 -0.34 2.68 -11.16
CA LEU A 132 0.97 3.29 -11.32
C LEU A 132 1.75 2.68 -12.50
N LEU A 133 1.75 1.35 -12.60
CA LEU A 133 2.42 0.64 -13.69
C LEU A 133 1.80 0.94 -15.06
N GLN A 134 0.47 0.96 -15.14
CA GLN A 134 -0.24 1.27 -16.38
C GLN A 134 0.03 2.71 -16.84
N ALA A 135 -0.04 3.66 -15.93
CA ALA A 135 0.22 5.06 -16.25
C ALA A 135 1.67 5.28 -16.72
N ALA A 136 2.64 4.59 -16.12
CA ALA A 136 4.05 4.67 -16.51
C ALA A 136 4.33 4.08 -17.90
N THR A 137 3.51 3.11 -18.35
CA THR A 137 3.77 2.38 -19.61
C THR A 137 2.91 2.81 -20.79
N GLN A 138 1.67 3.27 -20.55
CA GLN A 138 0.67 3.46 -21.61
C GLN A 138 0.14 4.89 -21.75
N GLY A 139 0.49 5.78 -20.83
CA GLY A 139 0.04 7.17 -20.89
C GLY A 139 -1.48 7.39 -20.71
N GLY A 140 -2.23 6.35 -20.38
CA GLY A 140 -3.68 6.42 -20.16
C GLY A 140 -4.14 5.31 -19.23
N ALA A 141 -4.27 5.61 -17.94
CA ALA A 141 -4.87 4.70 -16.97
C ALA A 141 -6.36 5.03 -16.81
N VAL A 142 -7.14 4.04 -16.36
CA VAL A 142 -8.49 4.30 -15.86
C VAL A 142 -8.39 5.30 -14.70
N PRO A 143 -9.23 6.34 -14.66
CA PRO A 143 -9.20 7.32 -13.58
C PRO A 143 -9.29 6.66 -12.20
N PRO A 144 -8.45 7.03 -11.22
CA PRO A 144 -8.47 6.44 -9.89
C PRO A 144 -9.85 6.44 -9.23
N GLY A 145 -10.63 7.49 -9.39
CA GLY A 145 -11.98 7.59 -8.84
C GLY A 145 -12.95 6.54 -9.37
N GLU A 146 -12.83 6.15 -10.63
CA GLU A 146 -13.67 5.08 -11.22
C GLU A 146 -13.28 3.70 -10.65
N LEU A 147 -12.00 3.47 -10.38
CA LEU A 147 -11.52 2.23 -9.77
C LEU A 147 -11.97 2.12 -8.31
N VAL A 148 -11.86 3.20 -7.54
CA VAL A 148 -12.36 3.26 -6.16
C VAL A 148 -13.85 2.93 -6.12
N LYS A 149 -14.64 3.56 -6.99
CA LYS A 149 -16.08 3.33 -7.09
C LYS A 149 -16.43 1.88 -7.43
N THR A 150 -15.71 1.31 -8.39
CA THR A 150 -15.90 -0.08 -8.81
C THR A 150 -15.54 -1.05 -7.69
N LEU A 151 -14.40 -0.88 -7.04
CA LEU A 151 -13.96 -1.74 -5.94
C LEU A 151 -14.89 -1.64 -4.73
N LEU A 152 -15.35 -0.44 -4.39
CA LEU A 152 -16.36 -0.24 -3.35
C LEU A 152 -17.65 -0.99 -3.69
N GLY A 153 -18.15 -0.86 -4.92
CA GLY A 153 -19.34 -1.55 -5.37
C GLY A 153 -19.25 -3.07 -5.32
N LEU A 154 -18.05 -3.63 -5.58
CA LEU A 154 -17.81 -5.06 -5.47
C LEU A 154 -17.81 -5.56 -4.00
N ALA A 155 -17.46 -4.72 -3.06
CA ALA A 155 -17.45 -5.05 -1.62
C ALA A 155 -18.84 -4.91 -0.98
N LEU A 156 -19.67 -3.96 -1.43
CA LEU A 156 -20.98 -3.71 -0.84
C LEU A 156 -21.91 -4.93 -0.93
N SER A 157 -22.73 -5.10 0.11
CA SER A 157 -23.84 -6.05 0.08
C SER A 157 -24.78 -5.65 -1.05
N GLY A 158 -25.13 -6.58 -1.91
CA GLY A 158 -26.22 -6.36 -2.87
C GLY A 158 -27.52 -6.08 -2.12
N ALA A 159 -28.28 -5.12 -2.59
CA ALA A 159 -29.64 -4.93 -2.13
C ALA A 159 -30.50 -6.14 -2.50
#